data_ee7da417249b51d9ecf105dc27d6346d
#
_entry.id   ee7da417249b51d9ecf105dc27d6346d
#
_cell.length_a   1.000
_cell.length_b   1.000
_cell.length_c   1.000
_cell.angle_alpha   90.00
_cell.angle_beta   90.00
_cell.angle_gamma   90.00
#
_symmetry.space_group_name_H-M   'P 1'
#
loop_
_entity.id
_entity.type
_entity.pdbx_description
1 polymer ?
#
loop_
_entity_poly.entity_id
_entity_poly.type
_entity_poly.pdbx_seq_one_letter_code
_entity_poly.pdbx_strand_id
1 'polypeptide(L)'
;MVNATHMIVLMVPQGAALEVDRVAEVAQAAGADVIETRAVPVPVTLFDRRTVHNLLVSSADTEGLSSRLRDLSDQYGVDIALQSRAARCQSYRLAVFDMDSTLIDCEVIDQLAAQAGVGEAVAEITAQAMRGELDFDESYRTRLALLEGLDARVVEELADRLPVKEGLREMTTTLKAQGLKLAIFSGGFMPIAERLQVDYGFDEVVANTLEIASGKVTGRVVPPIVNREHKAAALQALATRLGVGVDACIAVGDGANDLDMMAVAGLGVAFHAKPAVRAASPIEVTHCGLDGVCYLLGSEGEFAEP
;
A
#
# COMPACT_ATOMS: atom_id res chain seq x y z
N MET A 1 37.19 0.78 -5.50
CA MET A 1 36.10 0.62 -4.50
C MET A 1 34.84 0.44 -5.26
N VAL A 2 34.12 -0.65 -5.08
CA VAL A 2 32.82 -0.88 -5.71
C VAL A 2 31.79 -0.09 -4.89
N ASN A 3 31.27 0.99 -5.45
CA ASN A 3 30.21 1.76 -4.76
C ASN A 3 28.89 0.99 -4.86
N ALA A 4 28.24 0.75 -3.73
CA ALA A 4 26.91 0.17 -3.71
C ALA A 4 25.92 1.06 -4.48
N THR A 5 25.19 0.45 -5.40
CA THR A 5 24.21 1.15 -6.24
C THR A 5 22.78 0.87 -5.79
N HIS A 6 22.58 -0.24 -5.05
CA HIS A 6 21.27 -0.70 -4.62
C HIS A 6 21.32 -1.28 -3.20
N MET A 7 20.14 -1.37 -2.60
CA MET A 7 19.86 -2.07 -1.35
C MET A 7 18.84 -3.17 -1.61
N ILE A 8 19.14 -4.40 -1.18
CA ILE A 8 18.14 -5.44 -1.02
C ILE A 8 17.67 -5.38 0.44
N VAL A 9 16.36 -5.22 0.63
CA VAL A 9 15.71 -5.27 1.95
C VAL A 9 14.99 -6.60 2.06
N LEU A 10 15.49 -7.49 2.91
CA LEU A 10 14.85 -8.78 3.23
C LEU A 10 14.04 -8.59 4.51
N MET A 11 12.74 -8.88 4.44
CA MET A 11 11.81 -8.88 5.58
C MET A 11 11.25 -10.29 5.75
N VAL A 12 11.60 -10.94 6.86
CA VAL A 12 11.17 -12.30 7.16
C VAL A 12 10.08 -12.25 8.22
N PRO A 13 8.80 -12.56 7.86
CA PRO A 13 7.72 -12.59 8.84
C PRO A 13 7.87 -13.78 9.80
N GLN A 14 7.19 -13.70 10.95
CA GLN A 14 7.19 -14.81 11.92
C GLN A 14 6.64 -16.09 11.29
N GLY A 15 7.38 -17.17 11.44
CA GLY A 15 7.01 -18.50 10.91
C GLY A 15 7.57 -18.80 9.52
N ALA A 16 8.06 -17.78 8.79
CA ALA A 16 8.88 -18.01 7.61
C ALA A 16 10.35 -18.24 7.99
N ALA A 17 11.09 -18.95 7.16
CA ALA A 17 12.50 -19.21 7.38
C ALA A 17 13.27 -19.04 6.06
N LEU A 18 13.97 -17.92 5.94
CA LEU A 18 14.93 -17.70 4.88
C LEU A 18 16.18 -17.06 5.49
N GLU A 19 17.30 -17.76 5.34
CA GLU A 19 18.60 -17.24 5.76
C GLU A 19 19.06 -16.15 4.78
N VAL A 20 19.61 -15.08 5.32
CA VAL A 20 20.10 -13.93 4.52
C VAL A 20 21.20 -14.34 3.53
N ASP A 21 22.01 -15.35 3.87
CA ASP A 21 23.05 -15.89 2.99
C ASP A 21 22.46 -16.44 1.69
N ARG A 22 21.25 -17.03 1.74
CA ARG A 22 20.57 -17.52 0.54
C ARG A 22 20.19 -16.38 -0.40
N VAL A 23 19.78 -15.23 0.14
CA VAL A 23 19.51 -14.02 -0.65
C VAL A 23 20.78 -13.51 -1.29
N ALA A 24 21.90 -13.51 -0.56
CA ALA A 24 23.20 -13.12 -1.07
C ALA A 24 23.68 -14.05 -2.22
N GLU A 25 23.52 -15.37 -2.07
CA GLU A 25 23.83 -16.35 -3.12
C GLU A 25 23.02 -16.10 -4.40
N VAL A 26 21.70 -15.84 -4.27
CA VAL A 26 20.83 -15.57 -5.41
C VAL A 26 21.23 -14.26 -6.09
N ALA A 27 21.56 -13.22 -5.32
CA ALA A 27 22.04 -11.96 -5.86
C ALA A 27 23.37 -12.14 -6.63
N GLN A 28 24.33 -12.88 -6.08
CA GLN A 28 25.60 -13.19 -6.72
C GLN A 28 25.41 -14.04 -8.01
N ALA A 29 24.51 -15.03 -7.95
CA ALA A 29 24.17 -15.83 -9.13
C ALA A 29 23.47 -15.02 -10.24
N ALA A 30 22.87 -13.88 -9.90
CA ALA A 30 22.32 -12.89 -10.82
C ALA A 30 23.37 -11.87 -11.31
N GLY A 31 24.64 -12.03 -10.93
CA GLY A 31 25.72 -11.12 -11.33
C GLY A 31 25.84 -9.85 -10.50
N ALA A 32 25.20 -9.79 -9.33
CA ALA A 32 25.38 -8.68 -8.39
C ALA A 32 26.58 -8.92 -7.45
N ASP A 33 27.33 -7.88 -7.19
CA ASP A 33 28.35 -7.89 -6.14
C ASP A 33 27.68 -7.55 -4.79
N VAL A 34 27.67 -8.50 -3.87
CA VAL A 34 27.20 -8.27 -2.49
C VAL A 34 28.36 -7.67 -1.68
N ILE A 35 28.21 -6.40 -1.29
CA ILE A 35 29.26 -5.63 -0.63
C ILE A 35 29.21 -5.80 0.88
N GLU A 36 28.01 -5.77 1.44
CA GLU A 36 27.82 -5.87 2.88
C GLU A 36 26.41 -6.39 3.20
N THR A 37 26.29 -7.10 4.31
CA THR A 37 25.01 -7.55 4.88
C THR A 37 24.90 -7.04 6.30
N ARG A 38 23.77 -6.41 6.64
CA ARG A 38 23.51 -5.84 7.97
C ARG A 38 22.15 -6.30 8.48
N ALA A 39 22.09 -6.76 9.73
CA ALA A 39 20.80 -6.90 10.43
C ALA A 39 20.27 -5.50 10.78
N VAL A 40 18.99 -5.27 10.51
CA VAL A 40 18.33 -4.01 10.85
C VAL A 40 17.71 -4.17 12.25
N PRO A 41 18.06 -3.31 13.23
CA PRO A 41 17.37 -3.29 14.50
C PRO A 41 15.89 -2.97 14.29
N VAL A 42 15.01 -3.90 14.64
CA VAL A 42 13.57 -3.68 14.61
C VAL A 42 13.21 -2.79 15.81
N PRO A 43 12.63 -1.59 15.61
CA PRO A 43 12.18 -0.77 16.73
C PRO A 43 11.19 -1.53 17.61
N VAL A 44 11.24 -1.33 18.93
CA VAL A 44 10.34 -1.98 19.90
C VAL A 44 8.84 -1.67 19.62
N THR A 45 8.58 -0.61 18.86
CA THR A 45 7.24 -0.22 18.39
C THR A 45 6.78 -0.99 17.15
N LEU A 46 7.71 -1.58 16.41
CA LEU A 46 7.44 -2.47 15.28
C LEU A 46 7.61 -3.88 15.81
N PHE A 47 6.65 -4.74 15.57
CA PHE A 47 6.52 -6.08 16.12
C PHE A 47 7.84 -6.85 16.24
N ASP A 48 8.09 -7.49 17.40
CA ASP A 48 9.13 -8.52 17.64
C ASP A 48 9.01 -9.77 16.73
N ARG A 49 8.17 -9.70 15.71
CA ARG A 49 7.75 -10.82 14.86
C ARG A 49 8.49 -10.89 13.54
N ARG A 50 9.45 -9.99 13.30
CA ARG A 50 10.14 -9.92 11.99
C ARG A 50 11.64 -9.89 12.19
N THR A 51 12.33 -10.53 11.25
CA THR A 51 13.78 -10.33 11.07
C THR A 51 13.98 -9.53 9.80
N VAL A 52 14.76 -8.45 9.86
CA VAL A 52 15.03 -7.58 8.71
C VAL A 52 16.52 -7.50 8.48
N HIS A 53 16.92 -7.70 7.23
CA HIS A 53 18.30 -7.56 6.79
C HIS A 53 18.40 -6.64 5.58
N ASN A 54 19.41 -5.80 5.58
CA ASN A 54 19.80 -4.99 4.43
C ASN A 54 21.08 -5.55 3.82
N LEU A 55 21.07 -5.79 2.50
CA LEU A 55 22.26 -6.17 1.74
C LEU A 55 22.60 -5.03 0.77
N LEU A 56 23.78 -4.47 0.93
CA LEU A 56 24.34 -3.49 0.01
C LEU A 56 24.89 -4.22 -1.21
N VAL A 57 24.38 -3.88 -2.39
CA VAL A 57 24.78 -4.55 -3.63
C VAL A 57 25.12 -3.57 -4.75
N SER A 58 25.94 -4.03 -5.69
CA SER A 58 26.15 -3.39 -6.99
C SER A 58 25.70 -4.34 -8.07
N SER A 59 24.80 -3.93 -8.95
CA SER A 59 24.29 -4.74 -10.06
C SER A 59 24.16 -3.90 -11.32
N ALA A 60 24.55 -4.49 -12.46
CA ALA A 60 24.33 -3.93 -13.79
C ALA A 60 23.00 -4.39 -14.40
N ASP A 61 22.50 -5.57 -14.00
CA ASP A 61 21.20 -6.13 -14.41
C ASP A 61 20.24 -6.12 -13.21
N THR A 62 19.57 -4.99 -13.03
CA THR A 62 18.60 -4.81 -11.94
C THR A 62 17.28 -5.51 -12.21
N GLU A 63 16.88 -5.67 -13.46
CA GLU A 63 15.64 -6.32 -13.87
C GLU A 63 15.72 -7.84 -13.63
N GLY A 64 16.79 -8.47 -14.11
CA GLY A 64 17.04 -9.90 -13.87
C GLY A 64 17.22 -10.23 -12.39
N LEU A 65 17.90 -9.35 -11.63
CA LEU A 65 18.04 -9.48 -10.18
C LEU A 65 16.67 -9.38 -9.48
N SER A 66 15.87 -8.36 -9.80
CA SER A 66 14.54 -8.16 -9.23
C SER A 66 13.62 -9.35 -9.46
N SER A 67 13.62 -9.91 -10.68
CA SER A 67 12.83 -11.11 -11.01
C SER A 67 13.20 -12.29 -10.12
N ARG A 68 14.49 -12.59 -9.97
CA ARG A 68 14.97 -13.71 -9.14
C ARG A 68 14.68 -13.53 -7.65
N LEU A 69 14.76 -12.28 -7.16
CA LEU A 69 14.42 -11.97 -5.79
C LEU A 69 12.91 -12.12 -5.53
N ARG A 70 12.06 -11.79 -6.51
CA ARG A 70 10.62 -12.03 -6.44
C ARG A 70 10.29 -13.52 -6.41
N ASP A 71 10.92 -14.34 -7.25
CA ASP A 71 10.74 -15.80 -7.23
C ASP A 71 11.12 -16.38 -5.86
N LEU A 72 12.21 -15.88 -5.27
CA LEU A 72 12.66 -16.29 -3.95
C LEU A 72 11.67 -15.85 -2.85
N SER A 73 11.16 -14.64 -2.95
CA SER A 73 10.13 -14.08 -2.07
C SER A 73 8.89 -14.98 -2.04
N ASP A 74 8.34 -15.29 -3.20
CA ASP A 74 7.15 -16.15 -3.34
C ASP A 74 7.41 -17.59 -2.87
N GLN A 75 8.62 -18.15 -3.13
CA GLN A 75 8.99 -19.49 -2.72
C GLN A 75 9.05 -19.66 -1.19
N TYR A 76 9.52 -18.65 -0.47
CA TYR A 76 9.78 -18.74 0.97
C TYR A 76 8.78 -17.99 1.84
N GLY A 77 7.81 -17.28 1.25
CA GLY A 77 6.83 -16.50 2.00
C GLY A 77 7.45 -15.33 2.76
N VAL A 78 8.40 -14.63 2.15
CA VAL A 78 9.10 -13.47 2.70
C VAL A 78 8.99 -12.29 1.77
N ASP A 79 9.23 -11.07 2.21
CA ASP A 79 9.31 -9.91 1.32
C ASP A 79 10.76 -9.53 1.04
N ILE A 80 11.07 -9.33 -0.24
CA ILE A 80 12.41 -8.93 -0.69
C ILE A 80 12.27 -7.77 -1.68
N ALA A 81 12.68 -6.57 -1.25
CA ALA A 81 12.64 -5.38 -2.07
C ALA A 81 14.03 -4.99 -2.57
N LEU A 82 14.18 -4.74 -3.87
CA LEU A 82 15.38 -4.17 -4.47
C LEU A 82 15.16 -2.67 -4.69
N GLN A 83 15.90 -1.82 -3.99
CA GLN A 83 15.79 -0.37 -4.10
C GLN A 83 17.08 0.23 -4.63
N SER A 84 16.98 1.19 -5.56
CA SER A 84 18.14 2.01 -5.92
C SER A 84 18.59 2.87 -4.72
N ARG A 85 19.89 3.22 -4.69
CA ARG A 85 20.40 4.15 -3.67
C ARG A 85 19.60 5.44 -3.62
N ALA A 86 19.23 5.99 -4.77
CA ALA A 86 18.45 7.23 -4.85
C ALA A 86 17.09 7.10 -4.17
N ALA A 87 16.33 6.02 -4.43
CA ALA A 87 15.03 5.77 -3.79
C ALA A 87 15.20 5.49 -2.28
N ARG A 88 16.22 4.72 -1.89
CA ARG A 88 16.48 4.37 -0.48
C ARG A 88 16.87 5.56 0.37
N CYS A 89 17.64 6.50 -0.19
CA CYS A 89 18.14 7.69 0.51
C CYS A 89 17.22 8.90 0.40
N GLN A 90 16.07 8.75 -0.30
CA GLN A 90 15.10 9.84 -0.44
C GLN A 90 14.46 10.18 0.92
N SER A 91 14.39 11.48 1.20
CA SER A 91 13.68 11.99 2.38
C SER A 91 12.17 12.08 2.09
N TYR A 92 11.45 11.01 2.36
CA TYR A 92 10.00 11.00 2.19
C TYR A 92 9.30 11.89 3.22
N ARG A 93 8.23 12.58 2.82
CA ARG A 93 7.48 13.57 3.63
C ARG A 93 5.97 13.34 3.64
N LEU A 94 5.46 12.61 2.66
CA LEU A 94 4.05 12.27 2.53
C LEU A 94 3.92 10.78 2.21
N ALA A 95 3.02 10.09 2.90
CA ALA A 95 2.62 8.73 2.53
C ALA A 95 1.10 8.67 2.34
N VAL A 96 0.68 8.17 1.18
CA VAL A 96 -0.72 8.04 0.77
C VAL A 96 -1.05 6.57 0.64
N PHE A 97 -2.17 6.16 1.20
CA PHE A 97 -2.63 4.78 1.25
C PHE A 97 -4.01 4.65 0.63
N ASP A 98 -4.24 3.60 -0.15
CA ASP A 98 -5.60 3.13 -0.37
C ASP A 98 -6.19 2.59 0.93
N MET A 99 -7.50 2.42 0.98
CA MET A 99 -8.23 1.96 2.16
C MET A 99 -8.63 0.48 2.06
N ASP A 100 -9.55 0.20 1.13
CA ASP A 100 -10.13 -1.13 0.96
C ASP A 100 -9.05 -2.12 0.52
N SER A 101 -8.99 -3.29 1.16
CA SER A 101 -7.96 -4.31 0.95
C SER A 101 -6.50 -3.88 1.24
N THR A 102 -6.24 -2.57 1.50
CA THR A 102 -4.91 -2.02 1.84
C THR A 102 -4.78 -1.69 3.33
N LEU A 103 -5.58 -0.79 3.90
CA LEU A 103 -5.58 -0.48 5.34
C LEU A 103 -6.52 -1.40 6.13
N ILE A 104 -7.61 -1.84 5.49
CA ILE A 104 -8.60 -2.77 6.04
C ILE A 104 -8.66 -4.06 5.22
N ASP A 105 -9.04 -5.15 5.87
CA ASP A 105 -9.10 -6.48 5.25
C ASP A 105 -10.49 -6.80 4.70
N CYS A 106 -11.09 -5.83 4.01
CA CYS A 106 -12.38 -5.99 3.33
C CYS A 106 -12.59 -4.91 2.26
N GLU A 107 -13.57 -5.16 1.39
CA GLU A 107 -14.17 -4.17 0.50
C GLU A 107 -15.44 -3.62 1.19
N VAL A 108 -15.46 -2.33 1.51
CA VAL A 108 -16.58 -1.72 2.27
C VAL A 108 -17.90 -1.87 1.53
N ILE A 109 -17.90 -1.67 0.21
CA ILE A 109 -19.13 -1.77 -0.59
C ILE A 109 -19.73 -3.19 -0.54
N ASP A 110 -18.89 -4.23 -0.50
CA ASP A 110 -19.33 -5.62 -0.40
C ASP A 110 -19.94 -5.92 0.98
N GLN A 111 -19.35 -5.36 2.05
CA GLN A 111 -19.90 -5.49 3.41
C GLN A 111 -21.27 -4.82 3.52
N LEU A 112 -21.44 -3.62 2.96
CA LEU A 112 -22.71 -2.90 2.94
C LEU A 112 -23.75 -3.64 2.07
N ALA A 113 -23.35 -4.19 0.92
CA ALA A 113 -24.20 -4.96 0.04
C ALA A 113 -24.71 -6.26 0.70
N ALA A 114 -23.86 -6.93 1.47
CA ALA A 114 -24.27 -8.10 2.25
C ALA A 114 -25.35 -7.73 3.29
N GLN A 115 -25.20 -6.61 3.98
CA GLN A 115 -26.20 -6.11 4.94
C GLN A 115 -27.50 -5.65 4.26
N ALA A 116 -27.41 -5.13 3.03
CA ALA A 116 -28.57 -4.76 2.22
C ALA A 116 -29.27 -5.97 1.55
N GLY A 117 -28.70 -7.18 1.62
CA GLY A 117 -29.20 -8.37 0.97
C GLY A 117 -29.00 -8.40 -0.55
N VAL A 118 -28.05 -7.59 -1.08
CA VAL A 118 -27.75 -7.45 -2.51
C VAL A 118 -26.33 -7.89 -2.87
N GLY A 119 -25.65 -8.63 -1.99
CA GLY A 119 -24.25 -9.01 -2.15
C GLY A 119 -23.95 -9.74 -3.46
N GLU A 120 -24.81 -10.70 -3.88
CA GLU A 120 -24.63 -11.43 -5.15
C GLU A 120 -24.67 -10.50 -6.37
N ALA A 121 -25.61 -9.53 -6.37
CA ALA A 121 -25.73 -8.57 -7.46
C ALA A 121 -24.52 -7.64 -7.55
N VAL A 122 -24.00 -7.18 -6.40
CA VAL A 122 -22.79 -6.34 -6.34
C VAL A 122 -21.56 -7.14 -6.79
N ALA A 123 -21.43 -8.40 -6.39
CA ALA A 123 -20.34 -9.27 -6.82
C ALA A 123 -20.33 -9.50 -8.34
N GLU A 124 -21.49 -9.68 -8.97
CA GLU A 124 -21.58 -9.83 -10.42
C GLU A 124 -21.16 -8.56 -11.16
N ILE A 125 -21.58 -7.36 -10.69
CA ILE A 125 -21.17 -6.08 -11.27
C ILE A 125 -19.64 -5.90 -11.14
N THR A 126 -19.07 -6.27 -9.99
CA THR A 126 -17.62 -6.24 -9.77
C THR A 126 -16.91 -7.18 -10.75
N ALA A 127 -17.43 -8.38 -10.96
CA ALA A 127 -16.88 -9.34 -11.92
C ALA A 127 -16.93 -8.80 -13.38
N GLN A 128 -18.02 -8.12 -13.76
CA GLN A 128 -18.15 -7.46 -15.08
C GLN A 128 -17.08 -6.36 -15.25
N ALA A 129 -16.88 -5.53 -14.24
CA ALA A 129 -15.83 -4.51 -14.28
C ALA A 129 -14.42 -5.13 -14.40
N MET A 130 -14.16 -6.24 -13.67
CA MET A 130 -12.88 -6.95 -13.76
C MET A 130 -12.63 -7.59 -15.14
N ARG A 131 -13.70 -7.93 -15.88
CA ARG A 131 -13.63 -8.41 -17.27
C ARG A 131 -13.54 -7.27 -18.30
N GLY A 132 -13.61 -6.00 -17.85
CA GLY A 132 -13.59 -4.81 -18.72
C GLY A 132 -14.90 -4.56 -19.44
N GLU A 133 -16.01 -5.16 -19.01
CA GLU A 133 -17.36 -4.96 -19.55
C GLU A 133 -17.99 -3.64 -19.08
N LEU A 134 -17.55 -3.15 -17.92
CA LEU A 134 -17.92 -1.87 -17.31
C LEU A 134 -16.65 -1.10 -16.96
N ASP A 135 -16.69 0.22 -17.09
CA ASP A 135 -15.64 1.06 -16.52
C ASP A 135 -15.83 1.21 -15.00
N PHE A 136 -14.82 1.79 -14.33
CA PHE A 136 -14.84 1.96 -12.87
C PHE A 136 -16.04 2.80 -12.41
N ASP A 137 -16.30 3.92 -13.09
CA ASP A 137 -17.33 4.87 -12.71
C ASP A 137 -18.74 4.27 -12.92
N GLU A 138 -18.96 3.54 -14.02
CA GLU A 138 -20.21 2.82 -14.28
C GLU A 138 -20.45 1.73 -13.23
N SER A 139 -19.43 0.92 -12.95
CA SER A 139 -19.48 -0.11 -11.93
C SER A 139 -19.77 0.49 -10.55
N TYR A 140 -19.08 1.58 -10.19
CA TYR A 140 -19.30 2.27 -8.91
C TYR A 140 -20.75 2.76 -8.78
N ARG A 141 -21.28 3.48 -9.80
CA ARG A 141 -22.66 3.97 -9.81
C ARG A 141 -23.67 2.85 -9.67
N THR A 142 -23.47 1.77 -10.41
CA THR A 142 -24.41 0.64 -10.43
C THR A 142 -24.42 -0.09 -9.08
N ARG A 143 -23.26 -0.32 -8.48
CA ARG A 143 -23.15 -0.95 -7.15
C ARG A 143 -23.73 -0.06 -6.05
N LEU A 144 -23.45 1.24 -6.11
CA LEU A 144 -23.98 2.19 -5.12
C LEU A 144 -25.50 2.30 -5.17
N ALA A 145 -26.09 2.29 -6.36
CA ALA A 145 -27.56 2.32 -6.53
C ALA A 145 -28.26 1.14 -5.85
N LEU A 146 -27.63 -0.03 -5.80
CA LEU A 146 -28.16 -1.20 -5.10
C LEU A 146 -28.23 -1.02 -3.57
N LEU A 147 -27.50 -0.06 -3.00
CA LEU A 147 -27.54 0.24 -1.57
C LEU A 147 -28.66 1.21 -1.18
N GLU A 148 -29.52 1.65 -2.14
CA GLU A 148 -30.63 2.54 -1.85
C GLU A 148 -31.55 1.96 -0.75
N GLY A 149 -31.84 2.78 0.26
CA GLY A 149 -32.69 2.41 1.39
C GLY A 149 -31.98 1.71 2.55
N LEU A 150 -30.68 1.39 2.44
CA LEU A 150 -29.90 0.85 3.54
C LEU A 150 -29.88 1.84 4.71
N ASP A 151 -30.11 1.35 5.92
CA ASP A 151 -30.08 2.17 7.15
C ASP A 151 -28.64 2.70 7.38
N ALA A 152 -28.51 4.02 7.57
CA ALA A 152 -27.22 4.66 7.77
C ALA A 152 -26.45 4.12 8.99
N ARG A 153 -27.16 3.59 10.01
CA ARG A 153 -26.55 2.98 11.20
C ARG A 153 -25.67 1.77 10.84
N VAL A 154 -25.98 1.07 9.76
CA VAL A 154 -25.16 -0.04 9.29
C VAL A 154 -23.75 0.42 8.90
N VAL A 155 -23.65 1.63 8.32
CA VAL A 155 -22.35 2.23 7.96
C VAL A 155 -21.54 2.57 9.22
N GLU A 156 -22.19 3.14 10.25
CA GLU A 156 -21.57 3.47 11.53
C GLU A 156 -21.11 2.20 12.26
N GLU A 157 -21.97 1.17 12.31
CA GLU A 157 -21.65 -0.13 12.93
C GLU A 157 -20.51 -0.84 12.21
N LEU A 158 -20.40 -0.71 10.89
CA LEU A 158 -19.27 -1.23 10.13
C LEU A 158 -17.99 -0.46 10.48
N ALA A 159 -18.05 0.88 10.54
CA ALA A 159 -16.93 1.71 10.93
C ALA A 159 -16.36 1.36 12.31
N ASP A 160 -17.22 0.97 13.26
CA ASP A 160 -16.81 0.57 14.62
C ASP A 160 -16.13 -0.82 14.68
N ARG A 161 -16.25 -1.64 13.65
CA ARG A 161 -15.79 -3.04 13.65
C ARG A 161 -14.91 -3.38 12.44
N LEU A 162 -14.23 -2.38 11.89
CA LEU A 162 -13.36 -2.57 10.72
C LEU A 162 -12.26 -3.60 10.98
N PRO A 163 -12.13 -4.63 10.14
CA PRO A 163 -11.01 -5.54 10.19
C PRO A 163 -9.77 -4.84 9.61
N VAL A 164 -8.92 -4.30 10.47
CA VAL A 164 -7.72 -3.59 10.01
C VAL A 164 -6.58 -4.56 9.68
N LYS A 165 -5.76 -4.20 8.71
CA LYS A 165 -4.56 -4.96 8.35
C LYS A 165 -3.54 -4.93 9.48
N GLU A 166 -2.82 -6.05 9.62
CA GLU A 166 -1.71 -6.20 10.55
C GLU A 166 -0.69 -5.07 10.33
N GLY A 167 -0.15 -4.52 11.42
CA GLY A 167 0.89 -3.49 11.37
C GLY A 167 0.40 -2.07 11.11
N LEU A 168 -0.92 -1.83 10.95
CA LEU A 168 -1.45 -0.50 10.65
C LEU A 168 -1.08 0.55 11.71
N ARG A 169 -1.25 0.24 12.99
CA ARG A 169 -0.93 1.18 14.09
C ARG A 169 0.56 1.43 14.20
N GLU A 170 1.34 0.39 14.06
CA GLU A 170 2.79 0.43 14.11
C GLU A 170 3.34 1.26 12.96
N MET A 171 2.85 1.05 11.74
CA MET A 171 3.22 1.81 10.57
C MET A 171 2.89 3.30 10.75
N THR A 172 1.64 3.64 11.10
CA THR A 172 1.24 5.04 11.25
C THR A 172 2.04 5.74 12.34
N THR A 173 2.27 5.07 13.48
CA THR A 173 3.07 5.62 14.58
C THR A 173 4.52 5.88 14.14
N THR A 174 5.13 4.91 13.44
CA THR A 174 6.52 5.00 13.00
C THR A 174 6.72 6.08 11.94
N LEU A 175 5.88 6.11 10.90
CA LEU A 175 5.99 7.11 9.84
C LEU A 175 5.76 8.53 10.37
N LYS A 176 4.81 8.72 11.30
CA LYS A 176 4.59 10.02 11.95
C LYS A 176 5.77 10.43 12.82
N ALA A 177 6.38 9.50 13.55
CA ALA A 177 7.58 9.78 14.34
C ALA A 177 8.78 10.20 13.46
N GLN A 178 8.83 9.71 12.21
CA GLN A 178 9.79 10.13 11.19
C GLN A 178 9.41 11.47 10.51
N GLY A 179 8.27 12.07 10.87
CA GLY A 179 7.83 13.38 10.37
C GLY A 179 7.04 13.35 9.06
N LEU A 180 6.58 12.18 8.62
CA LEU A 180 5.72 12.08 7.44
C LEU A 180 4.29 12.55 7.75
N LYS A 181 3.67 13.20 6.76
CA LYS A 181 2.22 13.36 6.69
C LYS A 181 1.60 12.09 6.11
N LEU A 182 0.43 11.69 6.65
CA LEU A 182 -0.26 10.47 6.23
C LEU A 182 -1.62 10.82 5.65
N ALA A 183 -1.98 10.22 4.52
CA ALA A 183 -3.26 10.43 3.86
C ALA A 183 -3.92 9.11 3.43
N ILE A 184 -5.26 9.09 3.42
CA ILE A 184 -6.07 8.00 2.87
C ILE A 184 -6.72 8.49 1.59
N PHE A 185 -6.49 7.79 0.45
CA PHE A 185 -7.15 8.05 -0.83
C PHE A 185 -7.89 6.81 -1.30
N SER A 186 -9.21 6.82 -1.23
CA SER A 186 -10.03 5.63 -1.40
C SER A 186 -11.20 5.80 -2.38
N GLY A 187 -11.43 4.79 -3.20
CA GLY A 187 -12.70 4.61 -3.92
C GLY A 187 -13.87 4.20 -3.02
N GLY A 188 -13.63 3.92 -1.74
CA GLY A 188 -14.64 3.65 -0.73
C GLY A 188 -15.29 4.92 -0.18
N PHE A 189 -15.83 4.87 1.05
CA PHE A 189 -16.72 5.91 1.58
C PHE A 189 -16.11 6.72 2.72
N MET A 190 -16.38 8.04 2.69
CA MET A 190 -15.90 9.01 3.68
C MET A 190 -16.13 8.59 5.15
N PRO A 191 -17.31 8.11 5.60
CA PRO A 191 -17.51 7.78 7.01
C PRO A 191 -16.53 6.72 7.53
N ILE A 192 -16.15 5.77 6.68
CA ILE A 192 -15.18 4.72 7.02
C ILE A 192 -13.75 5.30 7.07
N ALA A 193 -13.40 6.10 6.07
CA ALA A 193 -12.08 6.73 5.99
C ALA A 193 -11.85 7.74 7.13
N GLU A 194 -12.86 8.53 7.51
CA GLU A 194 -12.83 9.46 8.66
C GLU A 194 -12.65 8.70 9.98
N ARG A 195 -13.27 7.53 10.13
CA ARG A 195 -13.04 6.68 11.30
C ARG A 195 -11.59 6.24 11.43
N LEU A 196 -10.99 5.74 10.33
CA LEU A 196 -9.58 5.39 10.30
C LEU A 196 -8.68 6.61 10.55
N GLN A 197 -9.06 7.78 10.03
CA GLN A 197 -8.34 9.03 10.29
C GLN A 197 -8.25 9.32 11.78
N VAL A 198 -9.35 9.24 12.49
CA VAL A 198 -9.41 9.49 13.93
C VAL A 198 -8.62 8.43 14.72
N ASP A 199 -8.83 7.15 14.42
CA ASP A 199 -8.29 6.05 15.21
C ASP A 199 -6.79 5.85 15.01
N TYR A 200 -6.26 6.17 13.81
CA TYR A 200 -4.85 5.96 13.44
C TYR A 200 -4.09 7.25 13.15
N GLY A 201 -4.76 8.40 13.24
CA GLY A 201 -4.12 9.69 13.15
C GLY A 201 -3.66 10.10 11.76
N PHE A 202 -4.37 9.71 10.70
CA PHE A 202 -4.11 10.25 9.37
C PHE A 202 -4.38 11.76 9.32
N ASP A 203 -3.58 12.48 8.54
CA ASP A 203 -3.69 13.94 8.46
C ASP A 203 -4.76 14.37 7.44
N GLU A 204 -4.97 13.59 6.36
CA GLU A 204 -5.87 13.91 5.25
C GLU A 204 -6.64 12.69 4.78
N VAL A 205 -7.85 12.93 4.27
CA VAL A 205 -8.71 11.90 3.68
C VAL A 205 -9.33 12.39 2.39
N VAL A 206 -9.31 11.57 1.35
CA VAL A 206 -10.04 11.74 0.10
C VAL A 206 -10.77 10.43 -0.19
N ALA A 207 -12.09 10.45 -0.13
CA ALA A 207 -12.93 9.29 -0.40
C ALA A 207 -14.28 9.72 -0.97
N ASN A 208 -15.07 8.78 -1.49
CA ASN A 208 -16.38 9.10 -2.03
C ASN A 208 -17.39 9.47 -0.94
N THR A 209 -18.20 10.45 -1.22
CA THR A 209 -19.32 10.82 -0.35
C THR A 209 -20.42 9.78 -0.45
N LEU A 210 -20.83 9.23 0.69
CA LEU A 210 -22.03 8.41 0.80
C LEU A 210 -23.21 9.32 1.16
N GLU A 211 -24.10 9.58 0.18
CA GLU A 211 -25.25 10.45 0.42
C GLU A 211 -26.29 9.76 1.31
N ILE A 212 -26.64 10.39 2.43
CA ILE A 212 -27.61 9.91 3.38
C ILE A 212 -28.76 10.91 3.47
N ALA A 213 -29.99 10.46 3.30
CA ALA A 213 -31.19 11.25 3.50
C ALA A 213 -32.20 10.51 4.38
N SER A 214 -32.78 11.20 5.37
CA SER A 214 -33.74 10.61 6.32
C SER A 214 -33.25 9.32 6.99
N GLY A 215 -31.94 9.26 7.31
CA GLY A 215 -31.28 8.11 7.96
C GLY A 215 -31.06 6.91 7.05
N LYS A 216 -31.15 7.08 5.74
CA LYS A 216 -30.93 6.02 4.74
C LYS A 216 -29.97 6.44 3.66
N VAL A 217 -29.21 5.48 3.16
CA VAL A 217 -28.38 5.63 1.96
C VAL A 217 -29.28 5.88 0.76
N THR A 218 -28.98 6.89 -0.05
CA THR A 218 -29.82 7.27 -1.20
C THR A 218 -29.51 6.47 -2.46
N GLY A 219 -28.37 5.77 -2.50
CA GLY A 219 -27.86 5.10 -3.70
C GLY A 219 -27.36 6.05 -4.79
N ARG A 220 -27.31 7.36 -4.54
CA ARG A 220 -26.91 8.37 -5.52
C ARG A 220 -25.43 8.74 -5.37
N VAL A 221 -24.79 8.91 -6.52
CA VAL A 221 -23.40 9.40 -6.59
C VAL A 221 -23.34 10.89 -6.32
N VAL A 222 -22.45 11.29 -5.43
CA VAL A 222 -22.07 12.69 -5.20
C VAL A 222 -20.69 12.90 -5.82
N PRO A 223 -20.59 13.66 -6.91
CA PRO A 223 -19.30 13.93 -7.57
C PRO A 223 -18.36 14.78 -6.68
N PRO A 224 -17.02 14.65 -6.87
CA PRO A 224 -16.35 13.77 -7.83
C PRO A 224 -16.30 12.31 -7.37
N ILE A 225 -16.21 11.36 -8.32
CA ILE A 225 -15.88 9.97 -8.00
C ILE A 225 -14.37 9.85 -7.83
N VAL A 226 -13.94 9.25 -6.72
CA VAL A 226 -12.53 8.99 -6.45
C VAL A 226 -12.11 7.72 -7.17
N ASN A 227 -11.75 7.87 -8.43
CA ASN A 227 -11.24 6.84 -9.32
C ASN A 227 -9.71 6.92 -9.43
N ARG A 228 -9.14 6.16 -10.34
CA ARG A 228 -7.71 6.05 -10.60
C ARG A 228 -7.05 7.41 -10.87
N GLU A 229 -7.59 8.17 -11.80
CA GLU A 229 -7.08 9.49 -12.19
C GLU A 229 -7.22 10.48 -11.04
N HIS A 230 -8.34 10.41 -10.33
CA HIS A 230 -8.60 11.29 -9.19
C HIS A 230 -7.59 11.06 -8.05
N LYS A 231 -7.24 9.80 -7.74
CA LYS A 231 -6.22 9.48 -6.73
C LYS A 231 -4.85 10.10 -7.08
N ALA A 232 -4.42 9.97 -8.34
CA ALA A 232 -3.16 10.55 -8.79
C ALA A 232 -3.17 12.08 -8.73
N ALA A 233 -4.26 12.72 -9.20
CA ALA A 233 -4.43 14.17 -9.12
C ALA A 233 -4.48 14.69 -7.68
N ALA A 234 -5.15 13.96 -6.78
CA ALA A 234 -5.24 14.29 -5.36
C ALA A 234 -3.85 14.20 -4.68
N LEU A 235 -3.02 13.20 -5.02
CA LEU A 235 -1.65 13.10 -4.52
C LEU A 235 -0.82 14.32 -4.94
N GLN A 236 -0.86 14.69 -6.22
CA GLN A 236 -0.14 15.86 -6.74
C GLN A 236 -0.60 17.16 -6.09
N ALA A 237 -1.91 17.32 -5.92
CA ALA A 237 -2.50 18.50 -5.27
C ALA A 237 -2.12 18.60 -3.79
N LEU A 238 -2.15 17.48 -3.06
CA LEU A 238 -1.76 17.43 -1.65
C LEU A 238 -0.26 17.69 -1.48
N ALA A 239 0.59 17.07 -2.30
CA ALA A 239 2.04 17.30 -2.30
C ALA A 239 2.35 18.79 -2.55
N THR A 240 1.72 19.40 -3.56
CA THR A 240 1.86 20.84 -3.85
C THR A 240 1.45 21.71 -2.67
N ARG A 241 0.30 21.42 -2.05
CA ARG A 241 -0.21 22.16 -0.88
C ARG A 241 0.72 22.08 0.33
N LEU A 242 1.39 20.95 0.50
CA LEU A 242 2.37 20.73 1.57
C LEU A 242 3.77 21.25 1.23
N GLY A 243 4.00 21.75 0.01
CA GLY A 243 5.32 22.18 -0.46
C GLY A 243 6.30 21.01 -0.61
N VAL A 244 5.81 19.82 -0.95
CA VAL A 244 6.57 18.57 -1.09
C VAL A 244 6.59 18.18 -2.57
N GLY A 245 7.75 17.74 -3.08
CA GLY A 245 7.83 17.13 -4.41
C GLY A 245 7.17 15.75 -4.42
N VAL A 246 6.62 15.33 -5.56
CA VAL A 246 6.03 13.98 -5.71
C VAL A 246 7.08 12.87 -5.52
N ASP A 247 8.34 13.17 -5.79
CA ASP A 247 9.50 12.30 -5.55
C ASP A 247 9.72 12.02 -4.06
N ALA A 248 9.24 12.90 -3.17
CA ALA A 248 9.24 12.71 -1.72
C ALA A 248 7.92 12.14 -1.18
N CYS A 249 7.08 11.57 -2.05
CA CYS A 249 5.84 10.91 -1.69
C CYS A 249 5.96 9.38 -1.79
N ILE A 250 5.25 8.69 -0.92
CA ILE A 250 5.01 7.24 -0.95
C ILE A 250 3.55 7.03 -1.32
N ALA A 251 3.25 6.06 -2.19
CA ALA A 251 1.90 5.63 -2.48
C ALA A 251 1.79 4.11 -2.33
N VAL A 252 0.81 3.65 -1.54
CA VAL A 252 0.60 2.24 -1.20
C VAL A 252 -0.80 1.84 -1.60
N GLY A 253 -0.93 0.74 -2.34
CA GLY A 253 -2.23 0.22 -2.77
C GLY A 253 -2.16 -1.22 -3.26
N ASP A 254 -3.33 -1.87 -3.42
CA ASP A 254 -3.46 -3.26 -3.85
C ASP A 254 -4.09 -3.41 -5.24
N GLY A 255 -4.79 -2.37 -5.71
CA GLY A 255 -5.68 -2.41 -6.86
C GLY A 255 -5.18 -1.66 -8.11
N ALA A 256 -5.80 -1.95 -9.27
CA ALA A 256 -5.49 -1.25 -10.52
C ALA A 256 -5.82 0.26 -10.46
N ASN A 257 -6.74 0.65 -9.58
CA ASN A 257 -7.11 2.04 -9.29
C ASN A 257 -6.00 2.83 -8.56
N ASP A 258 -4.94 2.15 -8.08
CA ASP A 258 -3.82 2.78 -7.37
C ASP A 258 -2.61 3.02 -8.26
N LEU A 259 -2.56 2.36 -9.42
CA LEU A 259 -1.38 2.33 -10.28
C LEU A 259 -0.89 3.73 -10.68
N ASP A 260 -1.80 4.67 -10.97
CA ASP A 260 -1.39 6.01 -11.38
C ASP A 260 -0.84 6.83 -10.22
N MET A 261 -1.44 6.73 -9.02
CA MET A 261 -0.85 7.40 -7.84
C MET A 261 0.48 6.77 -7.44
N MET A 262 0.63 5.44 -7.58
CA MET A 262 1.90 4.74 -7.33
C MET A 262 2.97 5.13 -8.35
N ALA A 263 2.60 5.31 -9.62
CA ALA A 263 3.53 5.71 -10.68
C ALA A 263 4.01 7.17 -10.55
N VAL A 264 3.18 8.06 -9.99
CA VAL A 264 3.52 9.48 -9.77
C VAL A 264 4.39 9.66 -8.53
N ALA A 265 4.25 8.82 -7.52
CA ALA A 265 5.00 8.89 -6.26
C ALA A 265 6.46 8.48 -6.45
N GLY A 266 7.36 9.04 -5.63
CA GLY A 266 8.77 8.63 -5.58
C GLY A 266 8.97 7.19 -5.13
N LEU A 267 8.02 6.64 -4.37
CA LEU A 267 7.98 5.24 -3.97
C LEU A 267 6.55 4.71 -4.07
N GLY A 268 6.27 3.92 -5.12
CA GLY A 268 5.05 3.12 -5.23
C GLY A 268 5.24 1.74 -4.63
N VAL A 269 4.34 1.32 -3.76
CA VAL A 269 4.39 0.02 -3.07
C VAL A 269 3.10 -0.76 -3.33
N ALA A 270 3.23 -1.92 -3.97
CA ALA A 270 2.14 -2.88 -4.11
C ALA A 270 2.00 -3.67 -2.81
N PHE A 271 0.92 -3.43 -2.05
CA PHE A 271 0.69 -4.07 -0.76
C PHE A 271 -0.40 -5.13 -0.85
N HIS A 272 -0.04 -6.40 -0.58
CA HIS A 272 -0.95 -7.56 -0.72
C HIS A 272 -1.73 -7.54 -2.04
N ALA A 273 -1.05 -7.07 -3.10
CA ALA A 273 -1.67 -6.60 -4.32
C ALA A 273 -2.06 -7.75 -5.27
N LYS A 274 -3.03 -7.46 -6.11
CA LYS A 274 -3.45 -8.34 -7.19
C LYS A 274 -2.30 -8.58 -8.18
N PRO A 275 -2.22 -9.73 -8.86
CA PRO A 275 -1.07 -10.08 -9.70
C PRO A 275 -0.69 -9.03 -10.75
N ALA A 276 -1.68 -8.37 -11.37
CA ALA A 276 -1.43 -7.32 -12.36
C ALA A 276 -0.79 -6.07 -11.74
N VAL A 277 -1.11 -5.73 -10.50
CA VAL A 277 -0.52 -4.61 -9.76
C VAL A 277 0.89 -4.95 -9.29
N ARG A 278 1.11 -6.17 -8.78
CA ARG A 278 2.45 -6.69 -8.45
C ARG A 278 3.39 -6.62 -9.66
N ALA A 279 2.90 -7.04 -10.85
CA ALA A 279 3.70 -7.00 -12.08
C ALA A 279 4.04 -5.57 -12.53
N ALA A 280 3.20 -4.58 -12.23
CA ALA A 280 3.41 -3.18 -12.60
C ALA A 280 4.23 -2.38 -11.57
N SER A 281 4.42 -2.91 -10.36
CA SER A 281 5.18 -2.24 -9.30
C SER A 281 6.56 -2.86 -9.13
N PRO A 282 7.62 -2.04 -9.02
CA PRO A 282 8.96 -2.54 -8.74
C PRO A 282 9.13 -2.98 -7.28
N ILE A 283 8.30 -2.47 -6.38
CA ILE A 283 8.36 -2.73 -4.93
C ILE A 283 7.04 -3.32 -4.46
N GLU A 284 7.12 -4.43 -3.74
CA GLU A 284 5.94 -5.10 -3.17
C GLU A 284 6.18 -5.52 -1.71
N VAL A 285 5.09 -5.56 -0.95
CA VAL A 285 5.00 -6.16 0.39
C VAL A 285 3.80 -7.10 0.35
N THR A 286 4.04 -8.41 0.39
CA THR A 286 3.04 -9.45 0.15
C THR A 286 2.85 -10.38 1.35
N HIS A 287 3.88 -10.56 2.16
CA HIS A 287 3.92 -11.52 3.28
C HIS A 287 3.97 -10.84 4.65
N CYS A 288 4.49 -9.62 4.68
CA CYS A 288 4.51 -8.78 5.88
C CYS A 288 3.23 -7.94 6.00
N GLY A 289 2.90 -7.44 7.19
CA GLY A 289 1.85 -6.44 7.37
C GLY A 289 2.30 -5.05 6.92
N LEU A 290 1.46 -4.05 7.17
CA LEU A 290 1.71 -2.64 6.78
C LEU A 290 3.00 -2.07 7.38
N ASP A 291 3.44 -2.56 8.53
CA ASP A 291 4.74 -2.20 9.13
C ASP A 291 5.92 -2.50 8.21
N GLY A 292 5.77 -3.45 7.26
CA GLY A 292 6.75 -3.71 6.20
C GLY A 292 7.13 -2.48 5.37
N VAL A 293 6.18 -1.55 5.18
CA VAL A 293 6.43 -0.29 4.47
C VAL A 293 7.50 0.57 5.17
N CYS A 294 7.58 0.51 6.51
CA CYS A 294 8.56 1.28 7.27
C CYS A 294 10.01 0.87 6.97
N TYR A 295 10.25 -0.40 6.64
CA TYR A 295 11.59 -0.90 6.34
C TYR A 295 12.07 -0.53 4.93
N LEU A 296 11.18 -0.03 4.08
CA LEU A 296 11.52 0.51 2.77
C LEU A 296 12.10 1.93 2.83
N LEU A 297 12.04 2.59 3.98
CA LEU A 297 12.62 3.90 4.21
C LEU A 297 14.04 3.75 4.75
N GLY A 298 14.97 4.52 4.20
CA GLY A 298 16.37 4.47 4.58
C GLY A 298 17.02 5.85 4.67
N SER A 299 18.34 5.86 4.68
CA SER A 299 19.13 7.07 4.76
C SER A 299 20.48 6.93 4.05
N GLU A 300 21.11 8.07 3.72
CA GLU A 300 22.47 8.10 3.16
C GLU A 300 23.49 7.39 4.07
N GLY A 301 23.28 7.39 5.38
CA GLY A 301 24.15 6.71 6.32
C GLY A 301 24.24 5.20 6.11
N GLU A 302 23.23 4.58 5.49
CA GLU A 302 23.24 3.14 5.17
C GLU A 302 24.24 2.79 4.06
N PHE A 303 24.64 3.76 3.25
CA PHE A 303 25.62 3.62 2.15
C PHE A 303 26.99 4.20 2.50
N ALA A 304 27.16 4.72 3.72
CA ALA A 304 28.46 5.18 4.18
C ALA A 304 29.41 3.98 4.39
N GLU A 305 30.67 4.15 4.03
CA GLU A 305 31.69 3.17 4.38
C GLU A 305 31.82 3.07 5.91
N PRO A 306 32.05 1.87 6.47
CA PRO A 306 32.22 1.65 7.90
C PRO A 306 33.43 2.35 8.48
#